data_45037ab9f2060673c5c20e68e3b84ecd
#
_entry.id   45037ab9f2060673c5c20e68e3b84ecd
#
_cell.length_a   1.000
_cell.length_b   1.000
_cell.length_c   1.000
_cell.angle_alpha   90.00
_cell.angle_beta   90.00
_cell.angle_gamma   90.00
#
_symmetry.space_group_name_H-M   'P 1'
#
loop_
_entity.id
_entity.type
_entity.pdbx_description
1 polymer ?
#
loop_
_entity_poly.entity_id
_entity_poly.type
_entity_poly.pdbx_seq_one_letter_code
_entity_poly.pdbx_strand_id
1 'polypeptide(L)'
;VELKRPYPRTVKLGDGTAVRLRLMEPGDVHRVLAFARSLPADDLQFLRVDITRMLVVMLWAQNIKAGHTVTVLAEQDREVVGYASVHHDQVSWQRHLGELRVQVAPAFRSKGLGTVLGREIFAIAPEMGIEKIVAHMTPDQEQAIALVKRSGFQQEAVLHDFVIDRSGRKNGRVVMTCDVAALAGSAS
;
A
#
# COMPACT_ATOMS: atom_id res chain seq x y z
N VAL A 1 -7.77 -6.45 14.96
CA VAL A 1 -8.63 -7.08 13.93
C VAL A 1 -8.18 -8.51 13.77
N GLU A 2 -9.07 -9.48 13.99
CA GLU A 2 -8.81 -10.89 13.74
C GLU A 2 -9.12 -11.15 12.25
N LEU A 3 -8.08 -11.40 11.46
CA LEU A 3 -8.22 -11.58 10.02
C LEU A 3 -8.58 -13.04 9.70
N LYS A 4 -9.57 -13.24 8.84
CA LYS A 4 -9.99 -14.58 8.37
C LYS A 4 -8.95 -15.27 7.51
N ARG A 5 -8.15 -14.46 6.79
CA ARG A 5 -7.10 -14.98 5.93
C ARG A 5 -5.86 -15.36 6.75
N PRO A 6 -5.34 -16.60 6.62
CA PRO A 6 -4.19 -17.03 7.40
C PRO A 6 -2.89 -16.35 6.93
N TYR A 7 -2.08 -15.89 7.88
CA TYR A 7 -0.71 -15.44 7.70
C TYR A 7 0.21 -16.18 8.68
N PRO A 8 1.48 -16.45 8.33
CA PRO A 8 2.12 -16.17 7.04
C PRO A 8 1.70 -17.17 5.95
N ARG A 9 1.81 -16.75 4.68
CA ARG A 9 1.58 -17.63 3.53
C ARG A 9 2.56 -17.33 2.39
N THR A 10 2.85 -18.32 1.56
CA THR A 10 3.73 -18.18 0.39
C THR A 10 2.90 -18.09 -0.88
N VAL A 11 3.26 -17.16 -1.75
CA VAL A 11 2.68 -16.99 -3.09
C VAL A 11 3.78 -17.07 -4.15
N LYS A 12 3.42 -17.53 -5.35
CA LYS A 12 4.31 -17.49 -6.52
C LYS A 12 3.93 -16.31 -7.40
N LEU A 13 4.92 -15.51 -7.79
CA LEU A 13 4.77 -14.42 -8.75
C LEU A 13 4.71 -14.94 -10.18
N GLY A 14 4.43 -14.07 -11.15
CA GLY A 14 4.28 -14.45 -12.54
C GLY A 14 5.53 -15.10 -13.19
N ASP A 15 6.72 -14.82 -12.66
CA ASP A 15 8.00 -15.42 -13.10
C ASP A 15 8.37 -16.68 -12.28
N GLY A 16 7.47 -17.17 -11.42
CA GLY A 16 7.73 -18.32 -10.55
C GLY A 16 8.44 -17.98 -9.24
N THR A 17 8.88 -16.74 -9.03
CA THR A 17 9.53 -16.31 -7.77
C THR A 17 8.55 -16.51 -6.60
N ALA A 18 9.00 -17.22 -5.56
CA ALA A 18 8.23 -17.39 -4.34
C ALA A 18 8.49 -16.23 -3.38
N VAL A 19 7.43 -15.63 -2.85
CA VAL A 19 7.49 -14.61 -1.80
C VAL A 19 6.59 -15.01 -0.63
N ARG A 20 7.06 -14.73 0.58
CA ARG A 20 6.31 -14.95 1.80
C ARG A 20 5.54 -13.67 2.16
N LEU A 21 4.23 -13.79 2.32
CA LEU A 21 3.37 -12.71 2.79
C LEU A 21 3.09 -12.89 4.27
N ARG A 22 3.21 -11.83 5.05
CA ARG A 22 2.83 -11.81 6.46
C ARG A 22 2.41 -10.43 6.91
N LEU A 23 1.73 -10.34 8.03
CA LEU A 23 1.43 -9.06 8.65
C LEU A 23 2.69 -8.42 9.23
N MET A 24 2.75 -7.10 9.16
CA MET A 24 3.76 -6.30 9.83
C MET A 24 3.48 -6.26 11.33
N GLU A 25 4.50 -6.49 12.12
CA GLU A 25 4.48 -6.41 13.57
C GLU A 25 5.35 -5.22 14.07
N PRO A 26 5.15 -4.75 15.31
CA PRO A 26 5.97 -3.66 15.85
C PRO A 26 7.49 -3.92 15.84
N GLY A 27 7.90 -5.18 15.88
CA GLY A 27 9.32 -5.58 15.78
C GLY A 27 9.96 -5.38 14.40
N ASP A 28 9.15 -5.11 13.37
CA ASP A 28 9.64 -4.97 11.98
C ASP A 28 10.18 -3.58 11.64
N VAL A 29 10.12 -2.61 12.56
CA VAL A 29 10.50 -1.22 12.30
C VAL A 29 11.86 -1.10 11.60
N HIS A 30 12.88 -1.82 12.06
CA HIS A 30 14.22 -1.76 11.47
C HIS A 30 14.26 -2.39 10.06
N ARG A 31 13.52 -3.47 9.82
CA ARG A 31 13.47 -4.16 8.52
C ARG A 31 12.73 -3.32 7.48
N VAL A 32 11.59 -2.72 7.87
CA VAL A 32 10.83 -1.79 7.01
C VAL A 32 11.65 -0.52 6.72
N LEU A 33 12.39 0.00 7.71
CA LEU A 33 13.27 1.14 7.52
C LEU A 33 14.42 0.82 6.56
N ALA A 34 15.03 -0.36 6.67
CA ALA A 34 16.07 -0.82 5.75
C ALA A 34 15.52 -0.92 4.32
N PHE A 35 14.35 -1.54 4.13
CA PHE A 35 13.65 -1.58 2.84
C PHE A 35 13.38 -0.17 2.29
N ALA A 36 12.82 0.74 3.11
CA ALA A 36 12.52 2.09 2.67
C ALA A 36 13.79 2.84 2.20
N ARG A 37 14.92 2.65 2.88
CA ARG A 37 16.19 3.28 2.52
C ARG A 37 16.86 2.65 1.30
N SER A 38 16.47 1.45 0.90
CA SER A 38 16.96 0.79 -0.32
C SER A 38 16.20 1.23 -1.58
N LEU A 39 15.05 1.91 -1.43
CA LEU A 39 14.26 2.38 -2.56
C LEU A 39 14.97 3.53 -3.28
N PRO A 40 14.85 3.61 -4.64
CA PRO A 40 15.33 4.73 -5.41
C PRO A 40 14.74 6.06 -4.94
N ALA A 41 15.49 7.15 -5.09
CA ALA A 41 15.07 8.50 -4.69
C ALA A 41 13.75 8.91 -5.36
N ASP A 42 13.56 8.53 -6.63
CA ASP A 42 12.34 8.83 -7.39
C ASP A 42 11.09 8.17 -6.79
N ASP A 43 11.21 6.95 -6.26
CA ASP A 43 10.11 6.28 -5.58
C ASP A 43 9.71 6.97 -4.26
N LEU A 44 10.66 7.66 -3.65
CA LEU A 44 10.48 8.36 -2.37
C LEU A 44 9.96 9.79 -2.53
N GLN A 45 9.94 10.34 -3.75
CA GLN A 45 9.56 11.74 -3.99
C GLN A 45 8.11 12.03 -3.63
N PHE A 46 7.22 11.08 -3.88
CA PHE A 46 5.76 11.28 -3.78
C PHE A 46 5.13 10.45 -2.66
N LEU A 47 5.93 9.98 -1.73
CA LEU A 47 5.39 9.34 -0.53
C LEU A 47 4.71 10.39 0.35
N ARG A 48 3.48 10.11 0.77
CA ARG A 48 2.72 11.00 1.67
C ARG A 48 3.48 11.31 2.98
N VAL A 49 4.30 10.37 3.42
CA VAL A 49 5.18 10.49 4.59
C VAL A 49 6.55 9.91 4.26
N ASP A 50 7.60 10.48 4.81
CA ASP A 50 8.98 10.03 4.58
C ASP A 50 9.30 8.77 5.42
N ILE A 51 9.04 7.60 4.85
CA ILE A 51 9.28 6.30 5.49
C ILE A 51 10.77 5.96 5.67
N THR A 52 11.70 6.79 5.18
CA THR A 52 13.13 6.62 5.46
C THR A 52 13.53 7.14 6.84
N ARG A 53 12.61 7.79 7.55
CA ARG A 53 12.80 8.32 8.90
C ARG A 53 12.28 7.33 9.95
N MET A 54 13.14 7.02 10.91
CA MET A 54 12.84 6.09 12.02
C MET A 54 11.51 6.45 12.71
N LEU A 55 11.33 7.74 13.07
CA LEU A 55 10.13 8.19 13.77
C LEU A 55 8.85 7.89 12.99
N VAL A 56 8.87 8.05 11.66
CA VAL A 56 7.70 7.79 10.80
C VAL A 56 7.34 6.30 10.82
N VAL A 57 8.33 5.41 10.75
CA VAL A 57 8.09 3.96 10.81
C VAL A 57 7.63 3.52 12.19
N MET A 58 8.16 4.15 13.27
CA MET A 58 7.68 3.89 14.63
C MET A 58 6.21 4.32 14.82
N LEU A 59 5.81 5.50 14.32
CA LEU A 59 4.42 5.95 14.35
C LEU A 59 3.52 5.02 13.53
N TRP A 60 4.01 4.52 12.41
CA TRP A 60 3.30 3.51 11.62
C TRP A 60 3.06 2.23 12.42
N ALA A 61 4.09 1.71 13.10
CA ALA A 61 3.95 0.55 13.98
C ALA A 61 2.96 0.78 15.14
N GLN A 62 2.91 1.99 15.70
CA GLN A 62 1.92 2.37 16.71
C GLN A 62 0.49 2.35 16.14
N ASN A 63 0.28 2.86 14.93
CA ASN A 63 -1.02 2.81 14.24
C ASN A 63 -1.48 1.37 13.94
N ILE A 64 -0.55 0.47 13.65
CA ILE A 64 -0.86 -0.97 13.52
C ILE A 64 -1.34 -1.52 14.86
N LYS A 65 -0.64 -1.25 15.96
CA LYS A 65 -1.02 -1.69 17.29
C LYS A 65 -2.37 -1.11 17.73
N ALA A 66 -2.68 0.11 17.33
CA ALA A 66 -3.96 0.77 17.61
C ALA A 66 -5.13 0.27 16.71
N GLY A 67 -4.86 -0.56 15.71
CA GLY A 67 -5.87 -1.05 14.76
C GLY A 67 -6.27 -0.06 13.67
N HIS A 68 -5.56 1.07 13.56
CA HIS A 68 -5.81 2.08 12.52
C HIS A 68 -5.13 1.76 11.19
N THR A 69 -4.26 0.77 11.17
CA THR A 69 -3.51 0.37 9.98
C THR A 69 -3.30 -1.13 9.99
N VAL A 70 -3.50 -1.76 8.85
CA VAL A 70 -3.03 -3.12 8.58
C VAL A 70 -2.02 -3.06 7.45
N THR A 71 -0.92 -3.78 7.60
CA THR A 71 0.15 -3.85 6.61
C THR A 71 0.53 -5.29 6.35
N VAL A 72 0.56 -5.66 5.08
CA VAL A 72 1.10 -6.93 4.59
C VAL A 72 2.50 -6.68 4.04
N LEU A 73 3.49 -7.35 4.59
CA LEU A 73 4.86 -7.39 4.09
C LEU A 73 5.02 -8.56 3.12
N ALA A 74 5.75 -8.33 2.04
CA ALA A 74 6.27 -9.38 1.18
C ALA A 74 7.76 -9.56 1.45
N GLU A 75 8.18 -10.80 1.68
CA GLU A 75 9.56 -11.17 2.01
C GLU A 75 10.11 -12.20 1.05
N GLN A 76 11.37 -12.04 0.67
CA GLN A 76 12.19 -13.06 0.06
C GLN A 76 13.51 -13.16 0.85
N ASP A 77 13.95 -14.36 1.16
CA ASP A 77 15.20 -14.62 1.90
C ASP A 77 15.31 -13.80 3.22
N ARG A 78 14.17 -13.63 3.90
CA ARG A 78 13.98 -12.83 5.12
C ARG A 78 14.11 -11.31 4.93
N GLU A 79 14.33 -10.83 3.71
CA GLU A 79 14.35 -9.40 3.39
C GLU A 79 12.97 -8.93 2.94
N VAL A 80 12.59 -7.71 3.34
CA VAL A 80 11.36 -7.07 2.87
C VAL A 80 11.60 -6.62 1.43
N VAL A 81 10.76 -7.09 0.50
CA VAL A 81 10.84 -6.76 -0.93
C VAL A 81 9.63 -5.93 -1.41
N GLY A 82 8.67 -5.71 -0.54
CA GLY A 82 7.51 -4.88 -0.79
C GLY A 82 6.53 -4.90 0.37
N TYR A 83 5.58 -3.97 0.33
CA TYR A 83 4.46 -3.97 1.26
C TYR A 83 3.21 -3.37 0.61
N ALA A 84 2.06 -3.72 1.16
CA ALA A 84 0.84 -2.94 1.02
C ALA A 84 0.26 -2.65 2.41
N SER A 85 -0.25 -1.44 2.58
CA SER A 85 -0.94 -1.04 3.81
C SER A 85 -2.27 -0.38 3.49
N VAL A 86 -3.24 -0.56 4.39
CA VAL A 86 -4.46 0.22 4.44
C VAL A 86 -4.51 1.00 5.74
N HIS A 87 -4.72 2.30 5.60
CA HIS A 87 -4.83 3.25 6.70
C HIS A 87 -6.30 3.67 6.83
N HIS A 88 -6.82 3.60 8.04
CA HIS A 88 -8.23 3.81 8.34
C HIS A 88 -8.39 4.68 9.58
N ASP A 89 -9.22 5.70 9.51
CA ASP A 89 -9.56 6.56 10.64
C ASP A 89 -11.00 6.29 11.08
N GLN A 90 -11.16 5.49 12.14
CA GLN A 90 -12.44 5.00 12.61
C GLN A 90 -13.34 6.06 13.24
N VAL A 91 -12.79 7.21 13.64
CA VAL A 91 -13.53 8.26 14.35
C VAL A 91 -13.85 9.46 13.47
N SER A 92 -13.37 9.50 12.23
CA SER A 92 -13.62 10.59 11.30
C SER A 92 -14.92 10.40 10.53
N TRP A 93 -15.37 11.46 9.87
CA TRP A 93 -16.48 11.39 8.91
C TRP A 93 -16.18 10.53 7.68
N GLN A 94 -14.88 10.21 7.46
CA GLN A 94 -14.38 9.32 6.41
C GLN A 94 -14.14 7.89 6.93
N ARG A 95 -14.74 7.49 8.05
CA ARG A 95 -14.54 6.17 8.67
C ARG A 95 -14.88 4.95 7.79
N HIS A 96 -15.56 5.16 6.67
CA HIS A 96 -15.84 4.12 5.67
C HIS A 96 -14.73 4.01 4.58
N LEU A 97 -13.73 4.91 4.61
CA LEU A 97 -12.63 4.94 3.66
C LEU A 97 -11.36 4.29 4.23
N GLY A 98 -10.63 3.59 3.37
CA GLY A 98 -9.28 3.12 3.65
C GLY A 98 -8.29 3.66 2.61
N GLU A 99 -7.19 4.27 3.06
CA GLU A 99 -6.12 4.73 2.15
C GLU A 99 -5.15 3.59 1.88
N LEU A 100 -5.07 3.16 0.61
CA LEU A 100 -4.12 2.15 0.14
C LEU A 100 -2.75 2.78 -0.15
N ARG A 101 -1.70 2.14 0.34
CA ARG A 101 -0.31 2.42 -0.02
C ARG A 101 0.40 1.13 -0.39
N VAL A 102 1.10 1.12 -1.53
CA VAL A 102 1.86 -0.03 -2.01
C VAL A 102 3.25 0.42 -2.41
N GLN A 103 4.26 -0.31 -1.99
CA GLN A 103 5.64 -0.14 -2.43
C GLN A 103 6.24 -1.50 -2.77
N VAL A 104 7.00 -1.54 -3.86
CA VAL A 104 7.65 -2.75 -4.36
C VAL A 104 9.09 -2.42 -4.75
N ALA A 105 10.03 -3.20 -4.25
CA ALA A 105 11.44 -3.09 -4.64
C ALA A 105 11.60 -3.20 -6.17
N PRO A 106 12.50 -2.43 -6.82
CA PRO A 106 12.67 -2.43 -8.26
C PRO A 106 12.81 -3.82 -8.88
N ALA A 107 13.57 -4.71 -8.24
CA ALA A 107 13.82 -6.08 -8.71
C ALA A 107 12.55 -6.98 -8.75
N PHE A 108 11.46 -6.56 -8.09
CA PHE A 108 10.18 -7.28 -7.99
C PHE A 108 9.05 -6.62 -8.78
N ARG A 109 9.33 -5.49 -9.45
CA ARG A 109 8.37 -4.84 -10.35
C ARG A 109 8.13 -5.69 -11.59
N SER A 110 6.99 -5.47 -12.23
CA SER A 110 6.56 -6.21 -13.43
C SER A 110 6.41 -7.73 -13.26
N LYS A 111 6.63 -8.28 -12.04
CA LYS A 111 6.43 -9.69 -11.69
C LYS A 111 5.06 -9.97 -11.07
N GLY A 112 4.22 -8.95 -10.92
CA GLY A 112 2.87 -9.05 -10.35
C GLY A 112 2.81 -8.86 -8.82
N LEU A 113 3.93 -8.56 -8.12
CA LEU A 113 3.93 -8.41 -6.66
C LEU A 113 3.00 -7.29 -6.18
N GLY A 114 2.98 -6.13 -6.87
CA GLY A 114 2.07 -5.04 -6.51
C GLY A 114 0.59 -5.44 -6.59
N THR A 115 0.22 -6.22 -7.62
CA THR A 115 -1.14 -6.76 -7.77
C THR A 115 -1.48 -7.75 -6.65
N VAL A 116 -0.56 -8.64 -6.30
CA VAL A 116 -0.73 -9.60 -5.19
C VAL A 116 -0.95 -8.84 -3.88
N LEU A 117 -0.08 -7.88 -3.57
CA LEU A 117 -0.17 -7.06 -2.35
C LEU A 117 -1.48 -6.24 -2.29
N GLY A 118 -1.90 -5.65 -3.41
CA GLY A 118 -3.18 -4.94 -3.50
C GLY A 118 -4.38 -5.86 -3.20
N ARG A 119 -4.39 -7.08 -3.75
CA ARG A 119 -5.43 -8.08 -3.48
C ARG A 119 -5.49 -8.49 -2.01
N GLU A 120 -4.36 -8.53 -1.30
CA GLU A 120 -4.37 -8.78 0.14
C GLU A 120 -5.14 -7.69 0.88
N ILE A 121 -4.88 -6.42 0.56
CA ILE A 121 -5.58 -5.30 1.20
C ILE A 121 -7.07 -5.33 0.87
N PHE A 122 -7.46 -5.64 -0.37
CA PHE A 122 -8.87 -5.76 -0.73
C PHE A 122 -9.59 -6.87 0.04
N ALA A 123 -8.90 -7.97 0.35
CA ALA A 123 -9.47 -9.03 1.17
C ALA A 123 -9.57 -8.64 2.66
N ILE A 124 -8.67 -7.78 3.15
CA ILE A 124 -8.63 -7.31 4.54
C ILE A 124 -9.63 -6.16 4.80
N ALA A 125 -9.82 -5.28 3.81
CA ALA A 125 -10.60 -4.06 3.96
C ALA A 125 -12.03 -4.27 4.54
N PRO A 126 -12.83 -5.27 4.07
CA PRO A 126 -14.15 -5.54 4.65
C PRO A 126 -14.09 -5.91 6.14
N GLU A 127 -13.02 -6.63 6.56
CA GLU A 127 -12.86 -7.05 7.96
C GLU A 127 -12.52 -5.88 8.89
N MET A 128 -12.07 -4.76 8.31
CA MET A 128 -11.85 -3.48 9.00
C MET A 128 -13.07 -2.54 8.94
N GLY A 129 -14.16 -2.94 8.30
CA GLY A 129 -15.33 -2.07 8.08
C GLY A 129 -15.10 -1.00 7.01
N ILE A 130 -14.12 -1.19 6.12
CA ILE A 130 -13.83 -0.28 5.02
C ILE A 130 -14.74 -0.64 3.83
N GLU A 131 -15.47 0.35 3.33
CA GLU A 131 -16.39 0.20 2.21
C GLU A 131 -15.78 0.67 0.88
N LYS A 132 -14.86 1.64 0.94
CA LYS A 132 -14.20 2.24 -0.22
C LYS A 132 -12.71 2.41 0.03
N ILE A 133 -11.90 2.03 -0.95
CA ILE A 133 -10.44 2.22 -0.93
C ILE A 133 -10.08 3.43 -1.78
N VAL A 134 -9.22 4.27 -1.22
CA VAL A 134 -8.66 5.47 -1.87
C VAL A 134 -7.18 5.26 -2.11
N ALA A 135 -6.69 5.57 -3.29
CA ALA A 135 -5.27 5.61 -3.62
C ALA A 135 -4.90 6.99 -4.18
N HIS A 136 -3.75 7.51 -3.76
CA HIS A 136 -3.23 8.78 -4.22
C HIS A 136 -1.95 8.58 -5.00
N MET A 137 -1.86 9.26 -6.16
CA MET A 137 -0.72 9.20 -7.07
C MET A 137 -0.46 10.59 -7.65
N THR A 138 0.72 10.78 -8.23
CA THR A 138 0.98 11.94 -9.08
C THR A 138 0.71 11.59 -10.54
N PRO A 139 0.39 12.57 -11.42
CA PRO A 139 0.04 12.31 -12.82
C PRO A 139 1.13 11.59 -13.62
N ASP A 140 2.40 11.77 -13.25
CA ASP A 140 3.57 11.11 -13.89
C ASP A 140 3.74 9.64 -13.52
N GLN A 141 3.04 9.15 -12.51
CA GLN A 141 3.02 7.74 -12.14
C GLN A 141 2.07 6.90 -13.03
N GLU A 142 2.19 7.04 -14.35
CA GLU A 142 1.28 6.46 -15.35
C GLU A 142 1.13 4.95 -15.21
N GLN A 143 2.22 4.22 -14.93
CA GLN A 143 2.19 2.77 -14.77
C GLN A 143 1.40 2.35 -13.53
N ALA A 144 1.53 3.08 -12.43
CA ALA A 144 0.78 2.83 -11.20
C ALA A 144 -0.71 3.14 -11.41
N ILE A 145 -1.04 4.27 -12.07
CA ILE A 145 -2.41 4.64 -12.43
C ILE A 145 -3.04 3.57 -13.31
N ALA A 146 -2.33 3.09 -14.35
CA ALA A 146 -2.82 2.03 -15.21
C ALA A 146 -3.03 0.71 -14.45
N LEU A 147 -2.16 0.38 -13.50
CA LEU A 147 -2.29 -0.81 -12.67
C LEU A 147 -3.54 -0.76 -11.80
N VAL A 148 -3.77 0.33 -11.08
CA VAL A 148 -4.95 0.45 -10.20
C VAL A 148 -6.24 0.55 -11.01
N LYS A 149 -6.26 1.18 -12.20
CA LYS A 149 -7.40 1.16 -13.12
C LYS A 149 -7.78 -0.27 -13.52
N ARG A 150 -6.79 -1.11 -13.87
CA ARG A 150 -7.04 -2.53 -14.16
C ARG A 150 -7.52 -3.32 -12.95
N SER A 151 -7.25 -2.84 -11.75
CA SER A 151 -7.74 -3.42 -10.50
C SER A 151 -9.13 -2.90 -10.07
N GLY A 152 -9.84 -2.16 -10.95
CA GLY A 152 -11.18 -1.69 -10.70
C GLY A 152 -11.30 -0.28 -10.11
N PHE A 153 -10.16 0.43 -9.93
CA PHE A 153 -10.22 1.82 -9.47
C PHE A 153 -10.70 2.77 -10.57
N GLN A 154 -11.45 3.77 -10.16
CA GLN A 154 -11.88 4.89 -10.97
C GLN A 154 -11.17 6.17 -10.54
N GLN A 155 -10.90 7.05 -11.50
CA GLN A 155 -10.30 8.34 -11.20
C GLN A 155 -11.42 9.32 -10.83
N GLU A 156 -11.39 9.82 -9.60
CA GLU A 156 -12.36 10.78 -9.08
C GLU A 156 -11.99 12.23 -9.42
N ALA A 157 -10.69 12.56 -9.25
CA ALA A 157 -10.21 13.91 -9.43
C ALA A 157 -8.73 13.98 -9.77
N VAL A 158 -8.34 15.08 -10.40
CA VAL A 158 -6.95 15.56 -10.48
C VAL A 158 -6.91 16.93 -9.83
N LEU A 159 -6.16 17.04 -8.74
CA LEU A 159 -5.99 18.29 -7.99
C LEU A 159 -4.66 18.91 -8.40
N HIS A 160 -4.70 20.10 -9.01
CA HIS A 160 -3.52 20.79 -9.49
C HIS A 160 -2.72 21.41 -8.32
N ASP A 161 -1.37 21.36 -8.42
CA ASP A 161 -0.44 21.93 -7.42
C ASP A 161 -0.69 21.49 -5.97
N PHE A 162 -1.12 20.25 -5.79
CA PHE A 162 -1.63 19.75 -4.51
C PHE A 162 -0.58 19.04 -3.65
N VAL A 163 0.53 18.64 -4.21
CA VAL A 163 1.64 18.01 -3.54
C VAL A 163 2.96 18.69 -3.88
N ILE A 164 3.92 18.63 -2.97
CA ILE A 164 5.27 19.16 -3.15
C ILE A 164 6.25 17.99 -3.08
N ASP A 165 7.11 17.86 -4.09
CA ASP A 165 8.18 16.87 -4.07
C ASP A 165 9.37 17.33 -3.18
N ARG A 166 10.38 16.47 -3.03
CA ARG A 166 11.55 16.77 -2.20
C ARG A 166 12.39 17.94 -2.70
N SER A 167 12.26 18.32 -3.98
CA SER A 167 12.93 19.49 -4.57
C SER A 167 12.16 20.80 -4.33
N GLY A 168 10.96 20.73 -3.76
CA GLY A 168 10.07 21.88 -3.58
C GLY A 168 9.19 22.19 -4.79
N ARG A 169 9.21 21.36 -5.84
CA ARG A 169 8.35 21.53 -7.02
C ARG A 169 6.93 21.03 -6.71
N LYS A 170 5.94 21.85 -7.08
CA LYS A 170 4.54 21.48 -6.98
C LYS A 170 4.13 20.50 -8.08
N ASN A 171 3.32 19.55 -7.71
CA ASN A 171 2.77 18.54 -8.62
C ASN A 171 1.27 18.33 -8.36
N GLY A 172 0.58 17.80 -9.36
CA GLY A 172 -0.81 17.39 -9.21
C GLY A 172 -0.95 16.15 -8.32
N ARG A 173 -2.16 15.95 -7.77
CA ARG A 173 -2.56 14.72 -7.09
C ARG A 173 -3.74 14.10 -7.81
N VAL A 174 -3.58 12.88 -8.28
CA VAL A 174 -4.65 12.03 -8.81
C VAL A 174 -5.28 11.28 -7.64
N VAL A 175 -6.59 11.38 -7.50
CA VAL A 175 -7.39 10.64 -6.51
C VAL A 175 -8.09 9.51 -7.24
N MET A 176 -7.79 8.28 -6.83
CA MET A 176 -8.39 7.06 -7.36
C MET A 176 -9.20 6.36 -6.27
N THR A 177 -10.38 5.86 -6.58
CA THR A 177 -11.21 5.13 -5.62
C THR A 177 -11.73 3.82 -6.19
N CYS A 178 -12.02 2.89 -5.29
CA CYS A 178 -12.68 1.64 -5.63
C CYS A 178 -13.59 1.20 -4.49
N ASP A 179 -14.83 0.83 -4.81
CA ASP A 179 -15.76 0.24 -3.85
C ASP A 179 -15.35 -1.21 -3.56
N VAL A 180 -15.23 -1.53 -2.28
CA VAL A 180 -14.78 -2.87 -1.83
C VAL A 180 -15.76 -3.96 -2.28
N ALA A 181 -17.06 -3.67 -2.27
CA ALA A 181 -18.09 -4.61 -2.72
C ALA A 181 -17.96 -4.98 -4.21
N ALA A 182 -17.53 -4.03 -5.06
CA ALA A 182 -17.34 -4.27 -6.49
C ALA A 182 -16.19 -5.25 -6.78
N LEU A 183 -15.18 -5.29 -5.90
CA LEU A 183 -14.03 -6.18 -6.03
C LEU A 183 -14.34 -7.62 -5.62
N ALA A 184 -15.27 -7.81 -4.68
CA ALA A 184 -15.70 -9.15 -4.25
C ALA A 184 -16.43 -9.92 -5.37
N GLY A 185 -17.12 -9.21 -6.30
CA GLY A 185 -17.83 -9.79 -7.44
C GLY A 185 -16.94 -10.18 -8.63
N SER A 186 -15.71 -9.68 -8.70
CA SER A 186 -14.78 -9.95 -9.82
C SER A 186 -13.78 -11.09 -9.57
N ALA A 187 -13.86 -11.73 -8.39
CA ALA A 187 -12.96 -12.81 -7.97
C ALA A 187 -13.60 -14.21 -8.05
N SER A 188 -14.77 -14.32 -8.72
CA SER A 188 -15.50 -15.59 -8.95
C SER A 188 -15.18 -16.17 -10.32
#